data_dcb6d933c15e9c6bf0cf17148de947fd
#
_entry.id   dcb6d933c15e9c6bf0cf17148de947fd
#
_cell.length_a   1.000
_cell.length_b   1.000
_cell.length_c   1.000
_cell.angle_alpha   90.00
_cell.angle_beta   90.00
_cell.angle_gamma   90.00
#
_symmetry.space_group_name_H-M   'P 1'
#
loop_
_entity.id
_entity.type
_entity.pdbx_description
1 polymer ?
#
loop_
_entity_poly.entity_id
_entity_poly.type
_entity_poly.pdbx_seq_one_letter_code
_entity_poly.pdbx_strand_id
1 'polypeptide(L)'
;MERIKVEDVSYSYISKYQKIDALRQVSCSFEEGKLCAVIGESGSGKSTLLSLLAGLDLPSEGTIYIDGEDLASMDRDAYRRDKASVVYQSFHLFPLLTALENVMYPLELKGVPGREARRRAMDCIAQAGLPEKILRQYPKMMSGGEQQRVAIARALAAEGDILLADEPTGNLDTENEEIIAGLLLECAHEKGYTVVLVTHSLELARKADVIYRMKDGRMMRYDR
;
A
#
# COMPACT_ATOMS: atom_id res chain seq x y z
N MET A 1 2.00 -10.21 15.74
CA MET A 1 3.33 -9.63 16.08
C MET A 1 3.38 -8.22 15.51
N GLU A 2 4.09 -7.24 16.18
CA GLU A 2 4.26 -5.89 15.63
C GLU A 2 5.25 -5.95 14.46
N ARG A 3 4.78 -5.65 13.25
CA ARG A 3 5.58 -5.68 12.01
C ARG A 3 6.23 -4.33 11.74
N ILE A 4 5.44 -3.27 11.91
CA ILE A 4 5.89 -1.89 11.71
C ILE A 4 5.67 -1.13 13.02
N LYS A 5 6.72 -0.46 13.50
CA LYS A 5 6.65 0.44 14.65
C LYS A 5 7.14 1.82 14.26
N VAL A 6 6.38 2.83 14.59
CA VAL A 6 6.69 4.25 14.35
C VAL A 6 6.85 4.92 15.69
N GLU A 7 8.03 5.52 15.96
CA GLU A 7 8.36 6.16 17.23
C GLU A 7 8.73 7.63 17.00
N ASP A 8 7.90 8.53 17.54
CA ASP A 8 8.07 9.99 17.58
C ASP A 8 8.47 10.61 16.23
N VAL A 9 7.92 10.06 15.15
CA VAL A 9 8.28 10.43 13.78
C VAL A 9 7.74 11.81 13.44
N SER A 10 8.66 12.71 13.02
CA SER A 10 8.36 14.00 12.42
C SER A 10 8.93 14.07 11.02
N TYR A 11 8.22 14.77 10.13
CA TYR A 11 8.68 14.98 8.76
C TYR A 11 8.24 16.33 8.23
N SER A 12 9.16 17.04 7.56
CA SER A 12 8.91 18.34 6.98
C SER A 12 9.38 18.40 5.53
N TYR A 13 8.50 18.89 4.65
CA TYR A 13 8.90 19.30 3.31
C TYR A 13 9.58 20.65 3.40
N ILE A 14 10.83 20.73 2.92
CA ILE A 14 11.61 21.96 2.91
C ILE A 14 11.82 22.40 1.47
N SER A 15 11.33 23.58 1.13
CA SER A 15 11.59 24.24 -0.14
C SER A 15 12.35 25.55 0.09
N LYS A 16 12.82 26.18 -0.98
CA LYS A 16 13.50 27.49 -0.90
C LYS A 16 12.65 28.59 -0.22
N TYR A 17 11.32 28.44 -0.24
CA TYR A 17 10.37 29.48 0.19
C TYR A 17 9.52 29.08 1.39
N GLN A 18 9.46 27.80 1.73
CA GLN A 18 8.53 27.32 2.74
C GLN A 18 9.00 26.02 3.40
N LYS A 19 8.75 25.90 4.70
CA LYS A 19 8.80 24.66 5.46
C LYS A 19 7.36 24.25 5.82
N ILE A 20 6.97 23.03 5.47
CA ILE A 20 5.66 22.46 5.80
C ILE A 20 5.88 21.23 6.66
N ASP A 21 5.49 21.29 7.93
CA ASP A 21 5.54 20.16 8.84
C ASP A 21 4.37 19.23 8.52
N ALA A 22 4.65 18.13 7.83
CA ALA A 22 3.64 17.17 7.39
C ALA A 22 3.33 16.12 8.47
N LEU A 23 4.32 15.73 9.28
CA LEU A 23 4.14 14.85 10.44
C LEU A 23 4.79 15.46 11.67
N ARG A 24 4.15 15.25 12.84
CA ARG A 24 4.56 15.86 14.12
C ARG A 24 4.47 14.83 15.23
N GLN A 25 5.60 14.22 15.59
CA GLN A 25 5.73 13.26 16.69
C GLN A 25 4.68 12.14 16.60
N VAL A 26 4.59 11.51 15.44
CA VAL A 26 3.67 10.38 15.20
C VAL A 26 4.25 9.12 15.82
N SER A 27 3.47 8.46 16.68
CA SER A 27 3.80 7.15 17.24
C SER A 27 2.62 6.21 17.06
N CYS A 28 2.86 5.06 16.43
CA CYS A 28 1.85 4.02 16.19
C CYS A 28 2.52 2.69 15.84
N SER A 29 1.73 1.62 15.79
CA SER A 29 2.22 0.33 15.32
C SER A 29 1.20 -0.37 14.41
N PHE A 30 1.71 -1.22 13.54
CA PHE A 30 0.91 -2.04 12.62
C PHE A 30 1.32 -3.50 12.79
N GLU A 31 0.32 -4.33 13.08
CA GLU A 31 0.53 -5.74 13.40
C GLU A 31 0.39 -6.62 12.15
N GLU A 32 1.11 -7.73 12.17
CA GLU A 32 0.99 -8.80 11.19
C GLU A 32 -0.44 -9.37 11.16
N GLY A 33 -0.93 -9.68 9.98
CA GLY A 33 -2.25 -10.27 9.78
C GLY A 33 -3.41 -9.31 10.06
N LYS A 34 -3.16 -7.99 10.11
CA LYS A 34 -4.21 -6.99 10.37
C LYS A 34 -4.31 -5.96 9.28
N LEU A 35 -5.54 -5.54 9.02
CA LEU A 35 -5.88 -4.35 8.25
C LEU A 35 -5.99 -3.15 9.19
N CYS A 36 -5.07 -2.20 9.06
CA CYS A 36 -5.09 -0.95 9.82
C CYS A 36 -5.47 0.20 8.90
N ALA A 37 -6.53 0.94 9.23
CA ALA A 37 -6.94 2.12 8.48
C ALA A 37 -6.42 3.41 9.11
N VAL A 38 -5.92 4.32 8.28
CA VAL A 38 -5.55 5.68 8.66
C VAL A 38 -6.51 6.64 7.97
N ILE A 39 -7.38 7.28 8.75
CA ILE A 39 -8.37 8.23 8.27
C ILE A 39 -7.97 9.68 8.60
N GLY A 40 -8.45 10.63 7.81
CA GLY A 40 -8.24 12.06 8.05
C GLY A 40 -8.53 12.90 6.82
N GLU A 41 -8.59 14.21 7.01
CA GLU A 41 -8.82 15.17 5.92
C GLU A 41 -7.66 15.19 4.91
N SER A 42 -7.90 15.75 3.72
CA SER A 42 -6.83 15.99 2.76
C SER A 42 -5.77 16.90 3.37
N GLY A 43 -4.49 16.60 3.13
CA GLY A 43 -3.37 17.37 3.69
C GLY A 43 -3.04 17.07 5.17
N SER A 44 -3.71 16.12 5.83
CA SER A 44 -3.42 15.79 7.23
C SER A 44 -2.11 15.03 7.46
N GLY A 45 -1.42 14.56 6.39
CA GLY A 45 -0.14 13.85 6.47
C GLY A 45 -0.19 12.36 6.14
N LYS A 46 -1.35 11.80 5.78
CA LYS A 46 -1.55 10.35 5.53
C LYS A 46 -0.63 9.77 4.45
N SER A 47 -0.61 10.38 3.27
CA SER A 47 0.24 9.93 2.16
C SER A 47 1.73 10.14 2.46
N THR A 48 2.08 11.16 3.27
CA THR A 48 3.44 11.34 3.78
C THR A 48 3.85 10.20 4.69
N LEU A 49 3.00 9.83 5.65
CA LEU A 49 3.25 8.66 6.50
C LEU A 49 3.46 7.41 5.66
N LEU A 50 2.57 7.17 4.69
CA LEU A 50 2.64 6.00 3.83
C LEU A 50 3.93 5.98 2.98
N SER A 51 4.39 7.13 2.49
CA SER A 51 5.67 7.26 1.77
C SER A 51 6.87 6.90 2.66
N LEU A 52 6.86 7.31 3.93
CA LEU A 52 7.91 6.94 4.89
C LEU A 52 7.86 5.43 5.20
N LEU A 53 6.67 4.85 5.42
CA LEU A 53 6.49 3.41 5.63
C LEU A 53 6.95 2.60 4.41
N ALA A 54 6.81 3.12 3.21
CA ALA A 54 7.32 2.51 1.98
C ALA A 54 8.84 2.65 1.80
N GLY A 55 9.54 3.35 2.70
CA GLY A 55 10.97 3.62 2.55
C GLY A 55 11.33 4.50 1.34
N LEU A 56 10.37 5.27 0.82
CA LEU A 56 10.62 6.23 -0.27
C LEU A 56 11.39 7.43 0.25
N ASP A 57 11.14 7.81 1.50
CA ASP A 57 11.86 8.86 2.21
C ASP A 57 12.14 8.40 3.64
N LEU A 58 12.89 9.19 4.41
CA LEU A 58 13.21 8.94 5.81
C LEU A 58 12.65 10.05 6.69
N PRO A 59 12.23 9.74 7.93
CA PRO A 59 11.79 10.76 8.87
C PRO A 59 12.89 11.80 9.14
N SER A 60 12.48 13.06 9.39
CA SER A 60 13.40 14.11 9.82
C SER A 60 13.83 13.93 11.29
N GLU A 61 12.94 13.36 12.11
CA GLU A 61 13.15 13.01 13.51
C GLU A 61 12.34 11.76 13.85
N GLY A 62 12.76 11.00 14.86
CA GLY A 62 12.15 9.73 15.25
C GLY A 62 12.60 8.57 14.38
N THR A 63 12.02 7.40 14.58
CA THR A 63 12.47 6.16 13.93
C THR A 63 11.29 5.30 13.48
N ILE A 64 11.45 4.65 12.35
CA ILE A 64 10.53 3.60 11.85
C ILE A 64 11.26 2.27 11.89
N TYR A 65 10.67 1.30 12.58
CA TYR A 65 11.20 -0.05 12.65
C TYR A 65 10.34 -0.99 11.82
N ILE A 66 11.01 -1.87 11.07
CA ILE A 66 10.40 -2.98 10.32
C ILE A 66 10.95 -4.28 10.90
N ASP A 67 10.09 -5.13 11.45
CA ASP A 67 10.52 -6.37 12.16
C ASP A 67 11.57 -6.11 13.25
N GLY A 68 11.53 -4.93 13.88
CA GLY A 68 12.48 -4.50 14.92
C GLY A 68 13.79 -3.90 14.40
N GLU A 69 14.02 -3.84 13.09
CA GLU A 69 15.19 -3.20 12.47
C GLU A 69 14.85 -1.78 12.03
N ASP A 70 15.75 -0.81 12.27
CA ASP A 70 15.59 0.57 11.85
C ASP A 70 15.64 0.68 10.32
N LEU A 71 14.54 1.18 9.71
CA LEU A 71 14.39 1.36 8.27
C LEU A 71 15.50 2.25 7.67
N ALA A 72 16.06 3.18 8.44
CA ALA A 72 17.14 4.03 7.98
C ALA A 72 18.46 3.26 7.80
N SER A 73 18.63 2.13 8.50
CA SER A 73 19.80 1.26 8.38
C SER A 73 19.68 0.18 7.30
N MET A 74 18.45 -0.06 6.80
CA MET A 74 18.16 -1.10 5.81
C MET A 74 18.54 -0.65 4.38
N ASP A 75 18.79 -1.62 3.50
CA ASP A 75 18.74 -1.39 2.05
C ASP A 75 17.29 -1.16 1.62
N ARG A 76 16.91 0.11 1.44
CA ARG A 76 15.54 0.51 1.11
C ARG A 76 15.08 0.03 -0.26
N ASP A 77 15.99 -0.21 -1.20
CA ASP A 77 15.65 -0.77 -2.51
C ASP A 77 15.29 -2.26 -2.36
N ALA A 78 16.07 -3.01 -1.58
CA ALA A 78 15.74 -4.38 -1.22
C ALA A 78 14.43 -4.46 -0.40
N TYR A 79 14.21 -3.56 0.56
CA TYR A 79 12.96 -3.47 1.33
C TYR A 79 11.74 -3.29 0.41
N ARG A 80 11.78 -2.34 -0.54
CA ARG A 80 10.69 -2.11 -1.49
C ARG A 80 10.50 -3.25 -2.49
N ARG A 81 11.58 -3.93 -2.87
CA ARG A 81 11.50 -5.07 -3.78
C ARG A 81 10.93 -6.31 -3.11
N ASP A 82 11.32 -6.57 -1.85
CA ASP A 82 11.14 -7.87 -1.22
C ASP A 82 10.09 -7.88 -0.11
N LYS A 83 9.80 -6.74 0.55
CA LYS A 83 8.92 -6.66 1.71
C LYS A 83 7.69 -5.77 1.53
N ALA A 84 7.85 -4.57 0.99
CA ALA A 84 6.78 -3.57 0.96
C ALA A 84 6.25 -3.32 -0.45
N SER A 85 4.95 -3.41 -0.61
CA SER A 85 4.25 -3.07 -1.85
C SER A 85 3.31 -1.89 -1.64
N VAL A 86 3.20 -1.01 -2.64
CA VAL A 86 2.32 0.16 -2.59
C VAL A 86 1.26 0.10 -3.69
N VAL A 87 0.02 0.29 -3.30
CA VAL A 87 -1.14 0.45 -4.18
C VAL A 87 -1.61 1.89 -4.09
N TYR A 88 -1.62 2.61 -5.20
CA TYR A 88 -1.97 4.04 -5.26
C TYR A 88 -3.38 4.24 -5.82
N GLN A 89 -3.99 5.37 -5.50
CA GLN A 89 -5.26 5.82 -6.04
C GLN A 89 -5.25 5.92 -7.57
N SER A 90 -4.13 6.32 -8.18
CA SER A 90 -3.95 6.47 -9.63
C SER A 90 -3.41 5.20 -10.32
N PHE A 91 -3.55 4.03 -9.66
CA PHE A 91 -3.16 2.70 -10.15
C PHE A 91 -1.66 2.55 -10.43
N HIS A 92 -1.00 3.53 -10.97
CA HIS A 92 0.41 3.57 -11.40
C HIS A 92 0.83 2.30 -12.19
N LEU A 93 -0.03 1.86 -13.10
CA LEU A 93 0.30 0.80 -14.04
C LEU A 93 1.21 1.34 -15.15
N PHE A 94 2.12 0.49 -15.62
CA PHE A 94 2.93 0.79 -16.79
C PHE A 94 2.03 0.82 -18.05
N PRO A 95 1.86 1.96 -18.71
CA PRO A 95 0.84 2.13 -19.74
C PRO A 95 1.12 1.34 -21.03
N LEU A 96 2.38 0.97 -21.25
CA LEU A 96 2.84 0.21 -22.41
C LEU A 96 2.97 -1.29 -22.15
N LEU A 97 2.66 -1.74 -20.94
CA LEU A 97 2.61 -3.15 -20.57
C LEU A 97 1.16 -3.60 -20.44
N THR A 98 0.88 -4.83 -20.83
CA THR A 98 -0.41 -5.49 -20.60
C THR A 98 -0.63 -5.73 -19.10
N ALA A 99 -1.85 -6.13 -18.69
CA ALA A 99 -2.14 -6.52 -17.31
C ALA A 99 -1.18 -7.60 -16.83
N LEU A 100 -0.98 -8.64 -17.63
CA LEU A 100 -0.09 -9.73 -17.29
C LEU A 100 1.35 -9.25 -17.08
N GLU A 101 1.88 -8.45 -18.00
CA GLU A 101 3.25 -7.91 -17.92
C GLU A 101 3.42 -6.96 -16.72
N ASN A 102 2.41 -6.15 -16.40
CA ASN A 102 2.40 -5.33 -15.20
C ASN A 102 2.55 -6.18 -13.93
N VAL A 103 1.85 -7.32 -13.86
CA VAL A 103 1.90 -8.22 -12.69
C VAL A 103 3.15 -9.09 -12.69
N MET A 104 3.70 -9.44 -13.85
CA MET A 104 4.98 -10.15 -13.95
C MET A 104 6.18 -9.31 -13.51
N TYR A 105 6.10 -7.98 -13.69
CA TYR A 105 7.23 -7.07 -13.50
C TYR A 105 7.98 -7.24 -12.16
N PRO A 106 7.33 -7.25 -10.98
CA PRO A 106 8.04 -7.46 -9.71
C PRO A 106 8.71 -8.83 -9.61
N LEU A 107 8.14 -9.88 -10.20
CA LEU A 107 8.74 -11.21 -10.25
C LEU A 107 10.01 -11.23 -11.10
N GLU A 108 9.99 -10.53 -12.24
CA GLU A 108 11.13 -10.40 -13.13
C GLU A 108 12.27 -9.61 -12.47
N LEU A 109 11.95 -8.56 -11.70
CA LEU A 109 12.94 -7.82 -10.90
C LEU A 109 13.62 -8.70 -9.83
N LYS A 110 12.92 -9.73 -9.32
CA LYS A 110 13.48 -10.74 -8.42
C LYS A 110 14.23 -11.86 -9.15
N GLY A 111 14.33 -11.82 -10.48
CA GLY A 111 15.02 -12.83 -11.29
C GLY A 111 14.23 -14.13 -11.47
N VAL A 112 12.91 -14.13 -11.21
CA VAL A 112 12.07 -15.32 -11.44
C VAL A 112 12.03 -15.64 -12.94
N PRO A 113 12.27 -16.91 -13.36
CA PRO A 113 12.24 -17.28 -14.76
C PRO A 113 10.88 -16.97 -15.42
N GLY A 114 10.88 -16.41 -16.64
CA GLY A 114 9.69 -15.87 -17.30
C GLY A 114 8.49 -16.84 -17.38
N ARG A 115 8.70 -18.15 -17.54
CA ARG A 115 7.61 -19.14 -17.52
C ARG A 115 6.96 -19.22 -16.13
N GLU A 116 7.74 -19.18 -15.09
CA GLU A 116 7.26 -19.23 -13.70
C GLU A 116 6.66 -17.88 -13.29
N ALA A 117 7.30 -16.76 -13.64
CA ALA A 117 6.75 -15.41 -13.42
C ALA A 117 5.36 -15.27 -14.07
N ARG A 118 5.20 -15.76 -15.31
CA ARG A 118 3.92 -15.79 -16.00
C ARG A 118 2.85 -16.58 -15.24
N ARG A 119 3.19 -17.79 -14.77
CA ARG A 119 2.26 -18.64 -14.01
C ARG A 119 1.81 -17.94 -12.74
N ARG A 120 2.75 -17.47 -11.90
CA ARG A 120 2.44 -16.76 -10.65
C ARG A 120 1.64 -15.48 -10.89
N ALA A 121 1.96 -14.70 -11.91
CA ALA A 121 1.21 -13.51 -12.27
C ALA A 121 -0.24 -13.82 -12.65
N MET A 122 -0.48 -14.90 -13.41
CA MET A 122 -1.83 -15.35 -13.74
C MET A 122 -2.61 -15.78 -12.48
N ASP A 123 -1.96 -16.46 -11.54
CA ASP A 123 -2.55 -16.84 -10.26
C ASP A 123 -2.95 -15.59 -9.45
N CYS A 124 -2.08 -14.57 -9.37
CA CYS A 124 -2.39 -13.29 -8.69
C CYS A 124 -3.54 -12.53 -9.37
N ILE A 125 -3.60 -12.51 -10.70
CA ILE A 125 -4.70 -11.89 -11.46
C ILE A 125 -6.03 -12.60 -11.19
N ALA A 126 -6.03 -13.93 -11.15
CA ALA A 126 -7.22 -14.71 -10.79
C ALA A 126 -7.67 -14.46 -9.34
N GLN A 127 -6.72 -14.38 -8.39
CA GLN A 127 -7.01 -14.04 -6.99
C GLN A 127 -7.62 -12.63 -6.85
N ALA A 128 -7.22 -11.67 -7.70
CA ALA A 128 -7.84 -10.35 -7.73
C ALA A 128 -9.23 -10.34 -8.41
N GLY A 129 -9.84 -11.51 -8.70
CA GLY A 129 -11.15 -11.63 -9.29
C GLY A 129 -11.24 -11.13 -10.74
N LEU A 130 -10.12 -11.14 -11.46
CA LEU A 130 -10.06 -10.66 -12.83
C LEU A 130 -10.19 -11.82 -13.85
N PRO A 131 -11.00 -11.66 -14.92
CA PRO A 131 -11.18 -12.69 -15.92
C PRO A 131 -9.93 -12.84 -16.81
N GLU A 132 -9.73 -14.03 -17.40
CA GLU A 132 -8.56 -14.31 -18.25
C GLU A 132 -8.39 -13.35 -19.44
N LYS A 133 -9.48 -12.81 -19.97
CA LYS A 133 -9.44 -11.82 -21.07
C LYS A 133 -8.59 -10.59 -20.74
N ILE A 134 -8.43 -10.24 -19.44
CA ILE A 134 -7.67 -9.06 -18.99
C ILE A 134 -6.17 -9.20 -19.29
N LEU A 135 -5.64 -10.42 -19.32
CA LEU A 135 -4.20 -10.71 -19.43
C LEU A 135 -3.51 -9.96 -20.59
N ARG A 136 -4.24 -9.76 -21.68
CA ARG A 136 -3.72 -9.12 -22.90
C ARG A 136 -4.14 -7.67 -23.05
N GLN A 137 -4.90 -7.11 -22.09
CA GLN A 137 -5.35 -5.73 -22.17
C GLN A 137 -4.29 -4.77 -21.62
N TYR A 138 -4.17 -3.62 -22.27
CA TYR A 138 -3.37 -2.49 -21.77
C TYR A 138 -4.21 -1.66 -20.78
N PRO A 139 -3.60 -0.90 -19.86
CA PRO A 139 -4.32 -0.10 -18.86
C PRO A 139 -5.46 0.76 -19.45
N LYS A 140 -5.24 1.41 -20.59
CA LYS A 140 -6.24 2.24 -21.27
C LYS A 140 -7.49 1.48 -21.76
N MET A 141 -7.45 0.15 -21.80
CA MET A 141 -8.54 -0.72 -22.24
C MET A 141 -9.36 -1.26 -21.07
N MET A 142 -8.96 -0.96 -19.85
CA MET A 142 -9.54 -1.46 -18.59
C MET A 142 -10.39 -0.38 -17.92
N SER A 143 -11.45 -0.78 -17.24
CA SER A 143 -12.17 0.10 -16.29
C SER A 143 -11.26 0.48 -15.11
N GLY A 144 -11.63 1.53 -14.35
CA GLY A 144 -10.90 1.94 -13.15
C GLY A 144 -10.78 0.81 -12.12
N GLY A 145 -11.87 0.09 -11.87
CA GLY A 145 -11.88 -1.07 -10.96
C GLY A 145 -11.01 -2.23 -11.43
N GLU A 146 -10.96 -2.49 -12.76
CA GLU A 146 -10.05 -3.50 -13.32
C GLU A 146 -8.59 -3.07 -13.17
N GLN A 147 -8.25 -1.80 -13.44
CA GLN A 147 -6.90 -1.26 -13.26
C GLN A 147 -6.44 -1.37 -11.81
N GLN A 148 -7.33 -1.04 -10.84
CA GLN A 148 -7.01 -1.14 -9.42
C GLN A 148 -6.77 -2.59 -9.00
N ARG A 149 -7.59 -3.53 -9.46
CA ARG A 149 -7.36 -4.96 -9.19
C ARG A 149 -6.07 -5.48 -9.81
N VAL A 150 -5.68 -5.00 -11.00
CA VAL A 150 -4.36 -5.30 -11.58
C VAL A 150 -3.23 -4.72 -10.73
N ALA A 151 -3.38 -3.51 -10.18
CA ALA A 151 -2.39 -2.92 -9.28
C ALA A 151 -2.24 -3.72 -7.97
N ILE A 152 -3.35 -4.23 -7.41
CA ILE A 152 -3.33 -5.13 -6.26
C ILE A 152 -2.68 -6.47 -6.62
N ALA A 153 -3.05 -7.08 -7.76
CA ALA A 153 -2.43 -8.32 -8.23
C ALA A 153 -0.91 -8.17 -8.41
N ARG A 154 -0.45 -7.00 -8.91
CA ARG A 154 0.98 -6.67 -9.01
C ARG A 154 1.64 -6.59 -7.64
N ALA A 155 0.97 -5.99 -6.66
CA ALA A 155 1.46 -5.91 -5.28
C ALA A 155 1.56 -7.30 -4.64
N LEU A 156 0.59 -8.19 -4.88
CA LEU A 156 0.63 -9.59 -4.43
C LEU A 156 1.75 -10.38 -5.09
N ALA A 157 1.99 -10.18 -6.39
CA ALA A 157 3.06 -10.84 -7.13
C ALA A 157 4.46 -10.45 -6.62
N ALA A 158 4.60 -9.31 -5.95
CA ALA A 158 5.84 -8.93 -5.30
C ALA A 158 6.20 -9.84 -4.10
N GLU A 159 5.26 -10.66 -3.60
CA GLU A 159 5.48 -11.65 -2.53
C GLU A 159 6.13 -11.02 -1.27
N GLY A 160 5.79 -9.77 -0.98
CA GLY A 160 6.13 -9.11 0.28
C GLY A 160 5.11 -9.47 1.37
N ASP A 161 5.28 -8.89 2.53
CA ASP A 161 4.41 -9.09 3.68
C ASP A 161 3.80 -7.79 4.23
N ILE A 162 4.12 -6.65 3.59
CA ILE A 162 3.57 -5.33 3.88
C ILE A 162 2.87 -4.78 2.63
N LEU A 163 1.59 -4.44 2.78
CA LEU A 163 0.78 -3.83 1.74
C LEU A 163 0.30 -2.45 2.18
N LEU A 164 0.79 -1.43 1.51
CA LEU A 164 0.46 -0.03 1.75
C LEU A 164 -0.52 0.43 0.67
N ALA A 165 -1.70 0.89 1.04
CA ALA A 165 -2.74 1.31 0.11
C ALA A 165 -3.12 2.77 0.33
N ASP A 166 -2.86 3.65 -0.64
CA ASP A 166 -3.19 5.07 -0.60
C ASP A 166 -4.46 5.34 -1.41
N GLU A 167 -5.58 5.57 -0.71
CA GLU A 167 -6.90 5.86 -1.29
C GLU A 167 -7.31 4.87 -2.42
N PRO A 168 -7.20 3.54 -2.21
CA PRO A 168 -7.31 2.55 -3.29
C PRO A 168 -8.70 2.48 -3.93
N THR A 169 -9.70 3.11 -3.34
CA THR A 169 -11.09 3.13 -3.83
C THR A 169 -11.59 4.51 -4.21
N GLY A 170 -10.77 5.57 -4.05
CA GLY A 170 -11.20 6.96 -4.18
C GLY A 170 -11.77 7.38 -5.54
N ASN A 171 -11.59 6.59 -6.59
CA ASN A 171 -12.09 6.84 -7.95
C ASN A 171 -13.03 5.72 -8.45
N LEU A 172 -13.58 4.89 -7.57
CA LEU A 172 -14.36 3.72 -7.92
C LEU A 172 -15.82 3.87 -7.49
N ASP A 173 -16.69 3.11 -8.14
CA ASP A 173 -18.07 2.93 -7.70
C ASP A 173 -18.15 1.99 -6.47
N THR A 174 -19.30 1.97 -5.83
CA THR A 174 -19.55 1.22 -4.59
C THR A 174 -19.31 -0.29 -4.75
N GLU A 175 -19.63 -0.87 -5.92
CA GLU A 175 -19.41 -2.30 -6.17
C GLU A 175 -17.92 -2.64 -6.21
N ASN A 176 -17.13 -1.85 -6.93
CA ASN A 176 -15.69 -2.01 -6.97
C ASN A 176 -15.02 -1.69 -5.62
N GLU A 177 -15.53 -0.71 -4.85
CA GLU A 177 -15.06 -0.44 -3.48
C GLU A 177 -15.20 -1.67 -2.58
N GLU A 178 -16.34 -2.36 -2.61
CA GLU A 178 -16.57 -3.59 -1.83
C GLU A 178 -15.61 -4.71 -2.25
N ILE A 179 -15.39 -4.90 -3.54
CA ILE A 179 -14.45 -5.92 -4.04
C ILE A 179 -13.03 -5.63 -3.55
N ILE A 180 -12.58 -4.37 -3.66
CA ILE A 180 -11.24 -3.97 -3.20
C ILE A 180 -11.10 -4.14 -1.68
N ALA A 181 -12.12 -3.76 -0.91
CA ALA A 181 -12.14 -3.95 0.54
C ALA A 181 -12.00 -5.43 0.91
N GLY A 182 -12.74 -6.31 0.22
CA GLY A 182 -12.64 -7.76 0.39
C GLY A 182 -11.24 -8.29 0.12
N LEU A 183 -10.60 -7.86 -0.98
CA LEU A 183 -9.23 -8.25 -1.32
C LEU A 183 -8.21 -7.80 -0.26
N LEU A 184 -8.33 -6.58 0.27
CA LEU A 184 -7.42 -6.09 1.32
C LEU A 184 -7.59 -6.87 2.63
N LEU A 185 -8.83 -7.22 2.99
CA LEU A 185 -9.12 -8.07 4.16
C LEU A 185 -8.55 -9.48 3.98
N GLU A 186 -8.73 -10.10 2.80
CA GLU A 186 -8.15 -11.41 2.48
C GLU A 186 -6.61 -11.36 2.59
N CYS A 187 -5.98 -10.30 2.05
CA CYS A 187 -4.53 -10.11 2.19
C CYS A 187 -4.11 -10.10 3.67
N ALA A 188 -4.82 -9.37 4.53
CA ALA A 188 -4.50 -9.31 5.95
C ALA A 188 -4.78 -10.64 6.64
N HIS A 189 -6.02 -11.12 6.61
CA HIS A 189 -6.49 -12.19 7.49
C HIS A 189 -6.12 -13.61 7.01
N GLU A 190 -6.06 -13.83 5.70
CA GLU A 190 -5.81 -15.16 5.15
C GLU A 190 -4.35 -15.34 4.71
N LYS A 191 -3.72 -14.27 4.20
CA LYS A 191 -2.33 -14.32 3.73
C LYS A 191 -1.32 -13.76 4.73
N GLY A 192 -1.77 -13.19 5.86
CA GLY A 192 -0.92 -12.70 6.93
C GLY A 192 -0.21 -11.38 6.65
N TYR A 193 -0.62 -10.63 5.62
CA TYR A 193 -0.03 -9.33 5.34
C TYR A 193 -0.31 -8.32 6.46
N THR A 194 0.63 -7.44 6.71
CA THR A 194 0.36 -6.18 7.41
C THR A 194 -0.17 -5.18 6.40
N VAL A 195 -1.46 -4.86 6.48
CA VAL A 195 -2.11 -3.95 5.53
C VAL A 195 -2.33 -2.60 6.18
N VAL A 196 -1.75 -1.54 5.59
CA VAL A 196 -1.98 -0.15 6.00
C VAL A 196 -2.78 0.55 4.91
N LEU A 197 -4.03 0.88 5.23
CA LEU A 197 -4.98 1.53 4.34
C LEU A 197 -5.12 3.00 4.71
N VAL A 198 -4.77 3.90 3.81
CA VAL A 198 -5.11 5.32 3.91
C VAL A 198 -6.41 5.55 3.15
N THR A 199 -7.40 6.16 3.81
CA THR A 199 -8.68 6.46 3.17
C THR A 199 -9.40 7.64 3.83
N HIS A 200 -10.28 8.31 3.09
CA HIS A 200 -11.27 9.24 3.62
C HIS A 200 -12.67 8.59 3.77
N SER A 201 -12.86 7.35 3.25
CA SER A 201 -14.10 6.58 3.42
C SER A 201 -14.17 5.99 4.83
N LEU A 202 -15.09 6.50 5.65
CA LEU A 202 -15.37 5.94 6.98
C LEU A 202 -15.97 4.54 6.88
N GLU A 203 -16.71 4.26 5.82
CA GLU A 203 -17.31 2.96 5.59
C GLU A 203 -16.25 1.89 5.35
N LEU A 204 -15.29 2.18 4.49
CA LEU A 204 -14.14 1.31 4.25
C LEU A 204 -13.28 1.14 5.52
N ALA A 205 -13.02 2.24 6.23
CA ALA A 205 -12.23 2.21 7.47
C ALA A 205 -12.88 1.36 8.58
N ARG A 206 -14.22 1.30 8.65
CA ARG A 206 -14.94 0.48 9.63
C ARG A 206 -14.72 -1.03 9.44
N LYS A 207 -14.26 -1.47 8.28
CA LYS A 207 -13.91 -2.86 8.01
C LYS A 207 -12.53 -3.25 8.56
N ALA A 208 -11.70 -2.26 8.91
CA ALA A 208 -10.36 -2.49 9.44
C ALA A 208 -10.38 -2.97 10.90
N ASP A 209 -9.35 -3.71 11.30
CA ASP A 209 -9.16 -4.20 12.67
C ASP A 209 -8.81 -3.06 13.63
N VAL A 210 -8.00 -2.11 13.15
CA VAL A 210 -7.54 -0.94 13.90
C VAL A 210 -7.75 0.30 13.05
N ILE A 211 -8.22 1.39 13.67
CA ILE A 211 -8.38 2.67 13.00
C ILE A 211 -7.53 3.71 13.72
N TYR A 212 -6.74 4.44 12.95
CA TYR A 212 -6.05 5.64 13.38
C TYR A 212 -6.67 6.86 12.70
N ARG A 213 -6.77 7.96 13.45
CA ARG A 213 -7.15 9.26 12.88
C ARG A 213 -5.95 10.18 12.81
N MET A 214 -5.70 10.73 11.63
CA MET A 214 -4.67 11.73 11.41
C MET A 214 -5.29 13.11 11.24
N LYS A 215 -4.77 14.10 12.01
CA LYS A 215 -5.18 15.50 11.93
C LYS A 215 -3.97 16.39 12.18
N ASP A 216 -3.74 17.38 11.30
CA ASP A 216 -2.67 18.38 11.42
C ASP A 216 -1.27 17.77 11.67
N GLY A 217 -0.97 16.66 10.98
CA GLY A 217 0.28 15.92 11.10
C GLY A 217 0.41 15.08 12.37
N ARG A 218 -0.60 14.99 13.21
CA ARG A 218 -0.63 14.17 14.43
C ARG A 218 -1.56 12.98 14.26
N MET A 219 -1.22 11.88 14.91
CA MET A 219 -1.98 10.63 14.83
C MET A 219 -2.48 10.22 16.21
N MET A 220 -3.69 9.70 16.26
CA MET A 220 -4.29 9.11 17.45
C MET A 220 -5.08 7.86 17.08
N ARG A 221 -5.12 6.89 17.98
CA ARG A 221 -6.00 5.73 17.82
C ARG A 221 -7.46 6.20 17.87
N TYR A 222 -8.26 5.70 16.96
CA TYR A 222 -9.67 6.01 16.87
C TYR A 222 -10.47 4.84 17.45
N ASP A 223 -11.03 5.03 18.64
CA ASP A 223 -11.94 4.07 19.26
C ASP A 223 -13.33 4.21 18.63
N ARG A 224 -13.94 3.08 18.27
CA ARG A 224 -15.27 2.99 17.63
C ARG A 224 -16.39 3.41 18.56
#